data_f4761ea0603c781e236241c77338ea8e
#
_entry.id   f4761ea0603c781e236241c77338ea8e
#
_cell.length_a   1.000
_cell.length_b   1.000
_cell.length_c   1.000
_cell.angle_alpha   90.00
_cell.angle_beta   90.00
_cell.angle_gamma   90.00
#
_symmetry.space_group_name_H-M   'P 1'
#
loop_
_entity.id
_entity.type
_entity.pdbx_description
1 polymer ?
#
loop_
_entity_poly.entity_id
_entity_poly.type
_entity_poly.pdbx_seq_one_letter_code
_entity_poly.pdbx_strand_id
1 'polypeptide(L)'
;SLLGQVVSSSICPTCNGRGETISDPCTSCRGEGRLVEERALTVHVRAGVDEGTTLRLSGRGAVGPRGGPAGDLYVHVRVADHAVFERHGYDLVHRLSLPVTQAALGTTIDFQTLDSTEVLEIPRGTRTGEVFRMRDRGVPHLEGRGRGDLLVEVVVDTPTDLDDEGEALLRQFAETRGEPVAPPGEGMFSRLRSVFR
;
A
#
# COMPACT_ATOMS: atom_id res chain seq x y z
N SER A 1 32.56 -15.73 -66.55
CA SER A 1 32.43 -14.36 -66.11
C SER A 1 33.10 -14.25 -64.71
N LEU A 2 34.12 -13.37 -64.60
CA LEU A 2 34.93 -13.15 -63.41
C LEU A 2 34.22 -12.28 -62.34
N LEU A 3 32.94 -11.96 -62.52
CA LEU A 3 32.12 -11.23 -61.58
C LEU A 3 31.07 -12.17 -60.92
N GLY A 4 31.21 -12.40 -59.67
CA GLY A 4 30.31 -13.28 -58.88
C GLY A 4 28.83 -12.92 -59.05
N GLN A 5 27.97 -13.93 -58.94
CA GLN A 5 26.53 -13.80 -59.03
C GLN A 5 26.03 -12.95 -57.84
N VAL A 6 25.52 -11.76 -58.08
CA VAL A 6 24.84 -10.97 -57.05
C VAL A 6 23.40 -11.46 -56.96
N VAL A 7 23.11 -12.19 -55.88
CA VAL A 7 21.73 -12.60 -55.55
C VAL A 7 21.08 -11.47 -54.76
N SER A 8 20.15 -10.77 -55.37
CA SER A 8 19.29 -9.82 -54.66
C SER A 8 17.97 -10.51 -54.30
N SER A 9 17.62 -10.56 -53.02
CA SER A 9 16.32 -11.02 -52.55
C SER A 9 15.40 -9.81 -52.31
N SER A 10 14.24 -9.79 -52.96
CA SER A 10 13.21 -8.78 -52.73
C SER A 10 11.96 -9.47 -52.11
N ILE A 11 11.28 -8.74 -51.23
CA ILE A 11 10.03 -9.22 -50.64
C ILE A 11 8.96 -9.24 -51.74
N CYS A 12 8.29 -10.39 -51.93
CA CYS A 12 7.19 -10.53 -52.88
C CYS A 12 6.05 -9.55 -52.56
N PRO A 13 5.64 -8.63 -53.47
CA PRO A 13 4.59 -7.67 -53.18
C PRO A 13 3.20 -8.30 -52.96
N THR A 14 2.98 -9.52 -53.49
CA THR A 14 1.70 -10.23 -53.39
C THR A 14 1.52 -10.92 -52.04
N CYS A 15 2.56 -11.57 -51.52
CA CYS A 15 2.47 -12.31 -50.25
C CYS A 15 3.20 -11.60 -49.10
N ASN A 16 3.93 -10.49 -49.37
CA ASN A 16 4.75 -9.76 -48.38
C ASN A 16 5.70 -10.68 -47.58
N GLY A 17 6.33 -11.66 -48.25
CA GLY A 17 7.22 -12.60 -47.63
C GLY A 17 6.54 -13.78 -46.94
N ARG A 18 5.22 -13.87 -47.01
CA ARG A 18 4.44 -14.93 -46.29
C ARG A 18 4.49 -16.29 -46.96
N GLY A 19 4.88 -16.38 -48.25
CA GLY A 19 4.93 -17.62 -49.04
C GLY A 19 3.55 -18.10 -49.54
N GLU A 20 2.46 -17.57 -49.04
CA GLU A 20 1.07 -17.94 -49.40
C GLU A 20 0.16 -16.71 -49.42
N THR A 21 -0.94 -16.80 -50.17
CA THR A 21 -2.00 -15.80 -50.24
C THR A 21 -3.33 -16.45 -50.00
N ILE A 22 -4.23 -15.77 -49.29
CA ILE A 22 -5.58 -16.23 -49.03
C ILE A 22 -6.48 -15.60 -50.10
N SER A 23 -6.99 -16.42 -51.01
CA SER A 23 -7.87 -15.97 -52.11
C SER A 23 -9.29 -15.64 -51.64
N ASP A 24 -9.77 -16.32 -50.57
CA ASP A 24 -11.11 -16.11 -49.99
C ASP A 24 -10.99 -15.98 -48.45
N PRO A 25 -10.77 -14.76 -47.96
CA PRO A 25 -10.59 -14.56 -46.52
C PRO A 25 -11.90 -14.75 -45.74
N CYS A 26 -11.83 -15.52 -44.67
CA CYS A 26 -12.94 -15.71 -43.69
C CYS A 26 -13.49 -14.35 -43.23
N THR A 27 -14.81 -14.18 -43.25
CA THR A 27 -15.49 -12.93 -42.83
C THR A 27 -15.27 -12.58 -41.36
N SER A 28 -15.06 -13.59 -40.48
CA SER A 28 -14.87 -13.38 -39.04
C SER A 28 -13.42 -13.02 -38.71
N CYS A 29 -12.41 -13.74 -39.23
CA CYS A 29 -11.01 -13.51 -38.89
C CYS A 29 -10.21 -12.78 -39.95
N ARG A 30 -10.77 -12.51 -41.12
CA ARG A 30 -10.17 -11.79 -42.28
C ARG A 30 -8.79 -12.38 -42.67
N GLY A 31 -8.64 -13.69 -42.53
CA GLY A 31 -7.39 -14.39 -42.85
C GLY A 31 -6.35 -14.42 -41.70
N GLU A 32 -6.65 -13.85 -40.53
CA GLU A 32 -5.71 -13.90 -39.36
C GLU A 32 -5.67 -15.28 -38.69
N GLY A 33 -6.70 -16.13 -38.87
CA GLY A 33 -6.80 -17.44 -38.22
C GLY A 33 -7.06 -17.38 -36.73
N ARG A 34 -7.45 -16.21 -36.20
CA ARG A 34 -7.77 -15.97 -34.78
C ARG A 34 -8.91 -14.97 -34.66
N LEU A 35 -9.67 -15.07 -33.55
CA LEU A 35 -10.74 -14.16 -33.22
C LEU A 35 -10.45 -13.51 -31.87
N VAL A 36 -10.97 -12.29 -31.68
CA VAL A 36 -10.97 -11.63 -30.38
C VAL A 36 -12.17 -12.16 -29.60
N GLU A 37 -11.91 -12.72 -28.43
CA GLU A 37 -12.94 -13.27 -27.53
C GLU A 37 -12.67 -12.72 -26.13
N GLU A 38 -13.72 -12.35 -25.43
CA GLU A 38 -13.64 -11.95 -24.02
C GLU A 38 -13.72 -13.20 -23.14
N ARG A 39 -12.74 -13.37 -22.27
CA ARG A 39 -12.65 -14.50 -21.32
C ARG A 39 -12.35 -14.03 -19.92
N ALA A 40 -13.11 -14.51 -18.94
CA ALA A 40 -12.77 -14.36 -17.53
C ALA A 40 -11.71 -15.38 -17.13
N LEU A 41 -10.65 -14.90 -16.48
CA LEU A 41 -9.58 -15.73 -15.93
C LEU A 41 -9.49 -15.51 -14.42
N THR A 42 -9.49 -16.60 -13.66
CA THR A 42 -9.24 -16.55 -12.22
C THR A 42 -7.73 -16.56 -11.98
N VAL A 43 -7.24 -15.54 -11.26
CA VAL A 43 -5.83 -15.39 -10.89
C VAL A 43 -5.73 -15.54 -9.37
N HIS A 44 -4.92 -16.50 -8.92
CA HIS A 44 -4.63 -16.68 -7.49
C HIS A 44 -3.48 -15.77 -7.08
N VAL A 45 -3.81 -14.75 -6.29
CA VAL A 45 -2.82 -13.85 -5.69
C VAL A 45 -2.48 -14.38 -4.30
N ARG A 46 -1.18 -14.61 -4.03
CA ARG A 46 -0.73 -15.07 -2.71
C ARG A 46 -0.79 -13.94 -1.69
N ALA A 47 -1.14 -14.28 -0.45
CA ALA A 47 -1.03 -13.32 0.65
C ALA A 47 0.43 -12.87 0.81
N GLY A 48 0.62 -11.58 1.12
CA GLY A 48 1.96 -11.01 1.26
C GLY A 48 2.59 -10.51 -0.04
N VAL A 49 1.88 -10.62 -1.19
CA VAL A 49 2.37 -10.06 -2.46
C VAL A 49 2.73 -8.59 -2.29
N ASP A 50 3.79 -8.16 -2.97
CA ASP A 50 4.28 -6.78 -2.92
C ASP A 50 3.85 -5.97 -4.13
N GLU A 51 3.86 -4.64 -3.99
CA GLU A 51 3.63 -3.70 -5.09
C GLU A 51 4.57 -4.00 -6.26
N GLY A 52 4.05 -3.91 -7.49
CA GLY A 52 4.83 -4.15 -8.71
C GLY A 52 5.13 -5.62 -9.01
N THR A 53 4.66 -6.56 -8.18
CA THR A 53 4.82 -7.99 -8.46
C THR A 53 4.14 -8.35 -9.78
N THR A 54 4.85 -9.12 -10.63
CA THR A 54 4.31 -9.61 -11.91
C THR A 54 4.06 -11.11 -11.83
N LEU A 55 2.81 -11.52 -12.03
CA LEU A 55 2.41 -12.91 -12.10
C LEU A 55 2.38 -13.35 -13.57
N ARG A 56 3.10 -14.43 -13.92
CA ARG A 56 3.10 -15.00 -15.25
C ARG A 56 2.14 -16.19 -15.30
N LEU A 57 1.18 -16.13 -16.20
CA LEU A 57 0.24 -17.22 -16.49
C LEU A 57 0.62 -17.83 -17.85
N SER A 58 1.33 -18.93 -17.82
CA SER A 58 1.84 -19.60 -19.03
C SER A 58 0.71 -20.11 -19.91
N GLY A 59 0.80 -19.80 -21.22
CA GLY A 59 -0.18 -20.23 -22.21
C GLY A 59 -1.57 -19.60 -22.09
N ARG A 60 -1.72 -18.51 -21.29
CA ARG A 60 -2.98 -17.80 -21.12
C ARG A 60 -3.07 -16.47 -21.87
N GLY A 61 -2.03 -16.13 -22.62
CA GLY A 61 -2.00 -14.95 -23.49
C GLY A 61 -2.71 -15.19 -24.83
N ALA A 62 -2.53 -14.24 -25.75
CA ALA A 62 -3.10 -14.32 -27.08
C ALA A 62 -2.56 -15.53 -27.85
N VAL A 63 -3.43 -16.19 -28.61
CA VAL A 63 -3.03 -17.28 -29.51
C VAL A 63 -2.24 -16.70 -30.70
N GLY A 64 -1.22 -17.42 -31.12
CA GLY A 64 -0.45 -17.07 -32.31
C GLY A 64 -1.33 -17.12 -33.57
N PRO A 65 -0.96 -16.39 -34.62
CA PRO A 65 -1.67 -16.43 -35.91
C PRO A 65 -1.57 -17.84 -36.50
N ARG A 66 -2.60 -18.24 -37.24
CA ARG A 66 -2.66 -19.51 -37.99
C ARG A 66 -2.39 -20.77 -37.17
N GLY A 67 -2.95 -20.84 -35.96
CA GLY A 67 -2.79 -22.00 -35.07
C GLY A 67 -1.46 -22.05 -34.34
N GLY A 68 -0.71 -20.95 -34.32
CA GLY A 68 0.48 -20.84 -33.50
C GLY A 68 0.15 -20.98 -32.01
N PRO A 69 1.14 -21.33 -31.17
CA PRO A 69 0.94 -21.52 -29.74
C PRO A 69 0.47 -20.23 -29.05
N ALA A 70 -0.28 -20.38 -27.96
CA ALA A 70 -0.65 -19.25 -27.14
C ALA A 70 0.58 -18.69 -26.40
N GLY A 71 0.64 -17.37 -26.31
CA GLY A 71 1.62 -16.68 -25.48
C GLY A 71 1.28 -16.73 -23.98
N ASP A 72 2.03 -16.04 -23.18
CA ASP A 72 1.81 -15.91 -21.73
C ASP A 72 1.06 -14.61 -21.42
N LEU A 73 0.29 -14.65 -20.34
CA LEU A 73 -0.35 -13.47 -19.79
C LEU A 73 0.45 -13.01 -18.55
N TYR A 74 0.81 -11.75 -18.53
CA TYR A 74 1.47 -11.11 -17.40
C TYR A 74 0.49 -10.20 -16.66
N VAL A 75 0.31 -10.45 -15.37
CA VAL A 75 -0.56 -9.68 -14.50
C VAL A 75 0.30 -8.89 -13.53
N HIS A 76 0.27 -7.57 -13.64
CA HIS A 76 0.96 -6.66 -12.72
C HIS A 76 0.07 -6.35 -11.53
N VAL A 77 0.53 -6.68 -10.33
CA VAL A 77 -0.19 -6.43 -9.08
C VAL A 77 0.08 -5.01 -8.61
N ARG A 78 -0.99 -4.31 -8.23
CA ARG A 78 -0.93 -3.04 -7.52
C ARG A 78 -1.60 -3.22 -6.17
N VAL A 79 -0.91 -2.79 -5.12
CA VAL A 79 -1.40 -2.86 -3.74
C VAL A 79 -1.84 -1.46 -3.34
N ALA A 80 -3.13 -1.30 -3.03
CA ALA A 80 -3.66 -0.02 -2.56
C ALA A 80 -3.18 0.23 -1.11
N ASP A 81 -2.97 1.51 -0.80
CA ASP A 81 -2.64 1.93 0.56
C ASP A 81 -3.80 1.59 1.51
N HIS A 82 -3.45 1.14 2.71
CA HIS A 82 -4.43 0.87 3.75
C HIS A 82 -4.73 2.15 4.54
N ALA A 83 -6.00 2.36 4.91
CA ALA A 83 -6.43 3.60 5.59
C ALA A 83 -5.78 3.81 6.97
N VAL A 84 -5.35 2.73 7.63
CA VAL A 84 -4.89 2.73 9.03
C VAL A 84 -3.44 2.30 9.16
N PHE A 85 -2.97 1.38 8.32
CA PHE A 85 -1.64 0.78 8.41
C PHE A 85 -0.76 1.19 7.25
N GLU A 86 0.46 1.61 7.55
CA GLU A 86 1.53 1.82 6.59
C GLU A 86 2.38 0.55 6.50
N ARG A 87 2.67 0.07 5.29
CA ARG A 87 3.43 -1.15 5.07
C ARG A 87 4.91 -0.85 4.88
N HIS A 88 5.76 -1.47 5.69
CA HIS A 88 7.21 -1.44 5.61
C HIS A 88 7.76 -2.85 5.39
N GLY A 89 7.83 -3.28 4.13
CA GLY A 89 8.19 -4.65 3.80
C GLY A 89 7.13 -5.64 4.28
N TYR A 90 7.47 -6.45 5.28
CA TYR A 90 6.51 -7.37 5.92
C TYR A 90 5.93 -6.81 7.23
N ASP A 91 6.52 -5.75 7.77
CA ASP A 91 5.99 -5.10 8.97
C ASP A 91 4.93 -4.07 8.61
N LEU A 92 4.03 -3.84 9.55
CA LEU A 92 3.03 -2.79 9.50
C LEU A 92 3.33 -1.75 10.56
N VAL A 93 3.10 -0.49 10.23
CA VAL A 93 3.23 0.64 11.17
C VAL A 93 1.88 1.31 11.33
N HIS A 94 1.50 1.60 12.55
CA HIS A 94 0.32 2.40 12.88
C HIS A 94 0.71 3.49 13.87
N ARG A 95 0.24 4.72 13.64
CA ARG A 95 0.39 5.83 14.58
C ARG A 95 -0.86 5.95 15.43
N LEU A 96 -0.70 5.57 16.71
CA LEU A 96 -1.77 5.61 17.68
C LEU A 96 -1.78 6.96 18.40
N SER A 97 -2.81 7.77 18.12
CA SER A 97 -3.08 8.98 18.90
C SER A 97 -3.59 8.61 20.30
N LEU A 98 -2.90 9.09 21.31
CA LEU A 98 -3.17 8.75 22.70
C LEU A 98 -3.32 10.03 23.54
N PRO A 99 -4.46 10.24 24.22
CA PRO A 99 -4.63 11.37 25.12
C PRO A 99 -3.55 11.42 26.21
N VAL A 100 -3.08 12.62 26.57
CA VAL A 100 -2.03 12.81 27.57
C VAL A 100 -2.35 12.13 28.89
N THR A 101 -3.62 12.08 29.30
CA THR A 101 -4.09 11.43 30.52
C THR A 101 -3.88 9.92 30.48
N GLN A 102 -4.18 9.28 29.35
CA GLN A 102 -3.96 7.86 29.14
C GLN A 102 -2.47 7.52 29.06
N ALA A 103 -1.69 8.38 28.40
CA ALA A 103 -0.25 8.23 28.32
C ALA A 103 0.40 8.33 29.73
N ALA A 104 -0.06 9.27 30.57
CA ALA A 104 0.48 9.49 31.88
C ALA A 104 0.11 8.39 32.90
N LEU A 105 -1.15 7.93 32.85
CA LEU A 105 -1.71 7.00 33.84
C LEU A 105 -1.63 5.54 33.42
N GLY A 106 -1.44 5.29 32.11
CA GLY A 106 -1.57 3.98 31.50
C GLY A 106 -3.01 3.67 31.11
N THR A 107 -3.18 2.79 30.14
CA THR A 107 -4.50 2.35 29.67
C THR A 107 -4.40 1.00 28.99
N THR A 108 -5.54 0.38 28.77
CA THR A 108 -5.69 -0.84 27.96
C THR A 108 -6.63 -0.53 26.81
N ILE A 109 -6.23 -0.84 25.59
CA ILE A 109 -6.96 -0.52 24.37
C ILE A 109 -7.26 -1.80 23.59
N ASP A 110 -8.50 -1.98 23.17
CA ASP A 110 -8.88 -2.99 22.19
C ASP A 110 -8.44 -2.51 20.81
N PHE A 111 -7.27 -3.01 20.37
CA PHE A 111 -6.63 -2.59 19.13
C PHE A 111 -7.02 -3.51 17.98
N GLN A 112 -7.56 -2.92 16.90
CA GLN A 112 -7.92 -3.65 15.70
C GLN A 112 -6.68 -3.91 14.83
N THR A 113 -6.29 -5.17 14.71
CA THR A 113 -5.26 -5.63 13.76
C THR A 113 -5.88 -5.93 12.39
N LEU A 114 -5.10 -6.44 11.43
CA LEU A 114 -5.66 -6.88 10.13
C LEU A 114 -6.65 -8.04 10.26
N ASP A 115 -6.46 -8.92 11.24
CA ASP A 115 -7.19 -10.19 11.32
C ASP A 115 -8.14 -10.25 12.53
N SER A 116 -7.82 -9.54 13.61
CA SER A 116 -8.51 -9.67 14.90
C SER A 116 -8.39 -8.40 15.73
N THR A 117 -9.21 -8.31 16.77
CA THR A 117 -9.04 -7.31 17.83
C THR A 117 -8.17 -7.92 18.92
N GLU A 118 -7.15 -7.20 19.36
CA GLU A 118 -6.23 -7.61 20.40
C GLU A 118 -6.07 -6.54 21.45
N VAL A 119 -5.78 -6.97 22.66
CA VAL A 119 -5.58 -6.07 23.80
C VAL A 119 -4.16 -5.51 23.74
N LEU A 120 -4.05 -4.18 23.65
CA LEU A 120 -2.80 -3.44 23.72
C LEU A 120 -2.72 -2.73 25.07
N GLU A 121 -1.78 -3.15 25.91
CA GLU A 121 -1.51 -2.52 27.20
C GLU A 121 -0.51 -1.38 27.02
N ILE A 122 -0.90 -0.18 27.42
CA ILE A 122 -0.07 1.02 27.42
C ILE A 122 0.37 1.30 28.85
N PRO A 123 1.65 1.18 29.17
CA PRO A 123 2.17 1.46 30.50
C PRO A 123 2.01 2.94 30.87
N ARG A 124 1.97 3.21 32.17
CA ARG A 124 2.01 4.58 32.66
C ARG A 124 3.32 5.27 32.32
N GLY A 125 3.24 6.54 31.90
CA GLY A 125 4.42 7.33 31.55
C GLY A 125 4.92 7.08 30.14
N THR A 126 4.10 6.48 29.27
CA THR A 126 4.38 6.31 27.83
C THR A 126 4.62 7.66 27.16
N ARG A 127 5.64 7.73 26.31
CA ARG A 127 6.05 8.95 25.62
C ARG A 127 5.67 8.92 24.15
N THR A 128 5.54 10.09 23.56
CA THR A 128 5.46 10.23 22.09
C THR A 128 6.69 9.61 21.44
N GLY A 129 6.48 8.82 20.36
CA GLY A 129 7.52 8.08 19.65
C GLY A 129 7.84 6.72 20.27
N GLU A 130 7.22 6.33 21.38
CA GLU A 130 7.36 4.98 21.90
C GLU A 130 6.64 3.98 21.00
N VAL A 131 7.29 2.84 20.73
CA VAL A 131 6.79 1.84 19.79
C VAL A 131 6.47 0.53 20.51
N PHE A 132 5.23 0.09 20.41
CA PHE A 132 4.76 -1.19 20.90
C PHE A 132 4.73 -2.20 19.75
N ARG A 133 5.43 -3.32 19.92
CA ARG A 133 5.56 -4.36 18.92
C ARG A 133 4.60 -5.51 19.19
N MET A 134 3.65 -5.71 18.30
CA MET A 134 2.75 -6.86 18.28
C MET A 134 3.30 -7.89 17.29
N ARG A 135 3.83 -8.99 17.83
CA ARG A 135 4.52 -10.02 17.02
C ARG A 135 3.53 -10.77 16.13
N ASP A 136 4.00 -11.14 14.94
CA ASP A 136 3.23 -11.92 13.95
C ASP A 136 1.88 -11.27 13.57
N ARG A 137 1.77 -9.93 13.63
CA ARG A 137 0.57 -9.17 13.23
C ARG A 137 0.77 -8.32 11.99
N GLY A 138 1.92 -8.48 11.32
CA GLY A 138 2.23 -7.85 10.04
C GLY A 138 1.72 -8.62 8.83
N VAL A 139 2.34 -8.39 7.69
CA VAL A 139 2.04 -9.01 6.39
C VAL A 139 2.62 -10.44 6.36
N PRO A 140 1.89 -11.44 5.84
CA PRO A 140 2.42 -12.78 5.65
C PRO A 140 3.65 -12.79 4.73
N HIS A 141 4.63 -13.62 5.00
CA HIS A 141 5.77 -13.84 4.10
C HIS A 141 5.31 -14.54 2.82
N LEU A 142 5.73 -14.01 1.67
CA LEU A 142 5.39 -14.59 0.36
C LEU A 142 6.02 -15.96 0.17
N GLU A 143 7.27 -16.12 0.63
CA GLU A 143 8.03 -17.36 0.61
C GLU A 143 8.37 -17.76 2.05
N GLY A 144 7.82 -18.89 2.50
CA GLY A 144 8.08 -19.42 3.83
C GLY A 144 6.86 -19.43 4.75
N ARG A 145 7.14 -19.52 6.06
CA ARG A 145 6.13 -19.51 7.12
C ARG A 145 6.33 -18.24 7.97
N GLY A 146 5.23 -17.77 8.56
CA GLY A 146 5.23 -16.62 9.46
C GLY A 146 4.80 -15.32 8.79
N ARG A 147 4.88 -14.26 9.57
CA ARG A 147 4.45 -12.91 9.21
C ARG A 147 5.45 -11.91 9.79
N GLY A 148 5.44 -10.70 9.29
CA GLY A 148 6.07 -9.57 9.95
C GLY A 148 5.30 -9.15 11.22
N ASP A 149 5.72 -8.07 11.83
CA ASP A 149 5.14 -7.54 13.05
C ASP A 149 4.30 -6.29 12.76
N LEU A 150 3.46 -5.95 13.73
CA LEU A 150 2.77 -4.68 13.76
C LEU A 150 3.44 -3.78 14.80
N LEU A 151 3.92 -2.64 14.36
CA LEU A 151 4.58 -1.61 15.15
C LEU A 151 3.59 -0.48 15.41
N VAL A 152 3.18 -0.30 16.66
CA VAL A 152 2.26 0.76 17.07
C VAL A 152 3.08 1.89 17.70
N GLU A 153 3.27 2.97 16.94
CA GLU A 153 3.96 4.20 17.39
C GLU A 153 2.96 5.12 18.08
N VAL A 154 3.24 5.46 19.34
CA VAL A 154 2.37 6.36 20.12
C VAL A 154 2.68 7.82 19.79
N VAL A 155 1.62 8.57 19.52
CA VAL A 155 1.64 10.04 19.44
C VAL A 155 0.76 10.58 20.55
N VAL A 156 1.36 11.22 21.55
CA VAL A 156 0.61 11.78 22.67
C VAL A 156 -0.03 13.09 22.27
N ASP A 157 -1.36 13.14 22.37
CA ASP A 157 -2.15 14.32 22.03
C ASP A 157 -2.36 15.21 23.26
N THR A 158 -2.20 16.51 23.03
CA THR A 158 -2.51 17.54 24.00
C THR A 158 -3.95 18.00 23.75
N PRO A 159 -4.82 18.01 24.79
CA PRO A 159 -6.20 18.49 24.65
C PRO A 159 -6.21 19.97 24.28
N THR A 160 -7.01 20.33 23.26
CA THR A 160 -7.13 21.72 22.76
C THR A 160 -8.46 22.38 23.11
N ASP A 161 -9.42 21.58 23.58
CA ASP A 161 -10.81 21.94 23.89
C ASP A 161 -11.12 21.77 25.38
N LEU A 162 -10.31 22.42 26.22
CA LEU A 162 -10.49 22.38 27.66
C LEU A 162 -11.65 23.28 28.07
N ASP A 163 -12.56 22.76 28.91
CA ASP A 163 -13.50 23.54 29.66
C ASP A 163 -12.83 24.17 30.89
N ASP A 164 -13.55 25.04 31.60
CA ASP A 164 -13.03 25.75 32.78
C ASP A 164 -12.57 24.79 33.90
N GLU A 165 -13.24 23.65 34.06
CA GLU A 165 -12.90 22.63 35.06
C GLU A 165 -11.62 21.87 34.65
N GLY A 166 -11.50 21.47 33.40
CA GLY A 166 -10.31 20.79 32.85
C GLY A 166 -9.08 21.69 32.91
N GLU A 167 -9.24 23.00 32.57
CA GLU A 167 -8.16 23.96 32.72
C GLU A 167 -7.72 24.11 34.18
N ALA A 168 -8.67 24.22 35.11
CA ALA A 168 -8.37 24.32 36.55
C ALA A 168 -7.60 23.08 37.08
N LEU A 169 -8.01 21.87 36.68
CA LEU A 169 -7.33 20.63 37.07
C LEU A 169 -5.90 20.56 36.52
N LEU A 170 -5.69 20.95 35.26
CA LEU A 170 -4.35 20.95 34.67
C LEU A 170 -3.45 22.00 35.33
N ARG A 171 -3.98 23.18 35.70
CA ARG A 171 -3.23 24.18 36.44
C ARG A 171 -2.81 23.69 37.83
N GLN A 172 -3.72 23.05 38.53
CA GLN A 172 -3.43 22.44 39.83
C GLN A 172 -2.37 21.34 39.72
N PHE A 173 -2.44 20.53 38.67
CA PHE A 173 -1.41 19.53 38.36
C PHE A 173 -0.05 20.16 38.09
N ALA A 174 0.00 21.23 37.27
CA ALA A 174 1.24 21.96 36.99
C ALA A 174 1.86 22.54 38.28
N GLU A 175 1.04 23.13 39.17
CA GLU A 175 1.49 23.61 40.50
C GLU A 175 2.13 22.52 41.33
N THR A 176 1.53 21.32 41.41
CA THR A 176 2.09 20.17 42.17
C THR A 176 3.45 19.71 41.62
N ARG A 177 3.71 19.98 40.36
CA ARG A 177 4.96 19.66 39.67
C ARG A 177 5.97 20.83 39.65
N GLY A 178 5.56 22.02 40.08
CA GLY A 178 6.39 23.22 40.01
C GLY A 178 6.64 23.70 38.56
N GLU A 179 5.74 23.39 37.65
CA GLU A 179 5.82 23.78 36.22
C GLU A 179 5.15 25.13 36.01
N PRO A 180 5.87 26.17 35.52
CA PRO A 180 5.25 27.47 35.25
C PRO A 180 4.34 27.38 34.02
N VAL A 181 3.09 27.83 34.15
CA VAL A 181 2.12 27.91 33.06
C VAL A 181 1.65 29.34 32.85
N ALA A 182 1.21 29.66 31.63
CA ALA A 182 0.68 30.97 31.30
C ALA A 182 -0.56 31.31 32.14
N PRO A 183 -0.76 32.59 32.51
CA PRO A 183 -1.97 33.01 33.26
C PRO A 183 -3.26 32.73 32.45
N PRO A 184 -4.40 32.49 33.14
CA PRO A 184 -5.69 32.27 32.48
C PRO A 184 -6.09 33.47 31.59
N GLY A 185 -6.63 33.19 30.41
CA GLY A 185 -7.14 34.26 29.50
C GLY A 185 -6.12 34.87 28.52
N GLU A 186 -4.82 34.48 28.58
CA GLU A 186 -3.84 34.86 27.56
C GLU A 186 -3.79 33.78 26.44
N GLY A 187 -4.91 33.64 25.71
CA GLY A 187 -4.92 32.84 24.47
C GLY A 187 -4.03 33.49 23.41
N MET A 188 -3.58 32.70 22.42
CA MET A 188 -2.64 33.08 21.35
C MET A 188 -3.04 34.41 20.63
N PHE A 189 -4.30 34.79 20.68
CA PHE A 189 -4.82 36.04 20.11
C PHE A 189 -4.49 37.31 20.93
N SER A 190 -4.19 37.19 22.22
CA SER A 190 -3.78 38.36 23.03
C SER A 190 -2.33 38.73 22.76
N ARG A 191 -1.45 37.78 22.49
CA ARG A 191 -0.04 38.01 22.12
C ARG A 191 0.13 38.67 20.76
N LEU A 192 -0.74 38.38 19.79
CA LEU A 192 -0.70 39.04 18.48
C LEU A 192 -1.09 40.55 18.55
N ARG A 193 -1.92 40.96 19.51
CA ARG A 193 -2.26 42.38 19.71
C ARG A 193 -1.13 43.22 20.34
N SER A 194 -0.22 42.60 21.09
CA SER A 194 0.89 43.31 21.73
C SER A 194 2.11 43.52 20.83
N VAL A 195 2.22 42.74 19.72
CA VAL A 195 3.33 42.87 18.75
C VAL A 195 3.05 43.90 17.65
N PHE A 196 1.79 44.34 17.50
CA PHE A 196 1.37 45.36 16.52
C PHE A 196 0.98 46.72 17.16
N ARG A 197 1.60 47.03 18.28
CA ARG A 197 1.48 48.37 18.89
C ARG A 197 2.80 49.09 18.96
#